data_22be8e042ab3ad6b4fc959ad643f7331
#
_entry.id   22be8e042ab3ad6b4fc959ad643f7331
#
_cell.length_a   1.000
_cell.length_b   1.000
_cell.length_c   1.000
_cell.angle_alpha   90.00
_cell.angle_beta   90.00
_cell.angle_gamma   90.00
#
_symmetry.space_group_name_H-M   'P 1'
#
loop_
_entity.id
_entity.type
_entity.pdbx_description
1 polymer ?
#
loop_
_entity_poly.entity_id
_entity_poly.type
_entity_poly.pdbx_seq_one_letter_code
_entity_poly.pdbx_strand_id
1 'polypeptide(L)'
;EVLHLTINKSEREEFTAVACDEYVWHGVTYTASGDYTYNTTTAAGCERIEVLHLTINKSEREEFTAVACDEYVWHGVTYTASGDYTYNTTTAAGCERIEVLHLTINKSEREEFTAVACDEYVWNGKTYTESGDYTYNTTTAAGCERVEVLHLTINKSEHEEYTAVACDEYVWNGMTYTESGEYIYTTTAVNGCDRIEILHLTILPAATTEYEELALCPSELPYDWYGQSLTEAGTYTATEQYAAGCDSVVHE
;
A
#
# COMPACT_ATOMS: atom_id res chain seq x y z
N GLU A 1 -33.16 -112.85 -9.48
CA GLU A 1 -32.41 -111.66 -9.08
C GLU A 1 -33.13 -110.41 -9.66
N VAL A 2 -33.43 -109.37 -8.82
CA VAL A 2 -34.07 -108.08 -9.23
C VAL A 2 -32.93 -107.03 -9.20
N LEU A 3 -32.65 -106.44 -10.31
CA LEU A 3 -31.70 -105.29 -10.40
C LEU A 3 -32.47 -104.00 -10.17
N HIS A 4 -32.17 -103.20 -9.13
CA HIS A 4 -32.64 -101.83 -8.93
C HIS A 4 -31.57 -100.89 -9.45
N LEU A 5 -31.76 -100.33 -10.68
CA LEU A 5 -30.87 -99.35 -11.26
C LEU A 5 -31.37 -97.92 -10.88
N THR A 6 -30.53 -97.17 -10.24
CA THR A 6 -30.77 -95.74 -9.95
C THR A 6 -29.82 -94.93 -10.84
N ILE A 7 -30.37 -94.01 -11.64
CA ILE A 7 -29.61 -93.09 -12.45
C ILE A 7 -29.63 -91.68 -11.78
N ASN A 8 -28.49 -91.22 -11.26
CA ASN A 8 -28.29 -89.89 -10.74
C ASN A 8 -27.97 -88.92 -11.91
N LYS A 9 -28.37 -87.65 -11.75
CA LYS A 9 -28.20 -86.66 -12.80
C LYS A 9 -27.04 -85.71 -12.47
N SER A 10 -26.35 -85.22 -13.47
CA SER A 10 -25.44 -84.08 -13.36
C SER A 10 -26.22 -82.80 -13.02
N GLU A 11 -25.61 -81.90 -12.30
CA GLU A 11 -26.17 -80.65 -11.85
C GLU A 11 -25.43 -79.46 -12.48
N ARG A 12 -26.17 -78.36 -12.76
CA ARG A 12 -25.62 -77.10 -13.18
C ARG A 12 -26.29 -75.97 -12.35
N GLU A 13 -25.45 -75.17 -11.68
CA GLU A 13 -25.93 -74.01 -10.92
C GLU A 13 -25.26 -72.76 -11.47
N GLU A 14 -26.05 -71.69 -11.51
CA GLU A 14 -25.60 -70.37 -11.99
C GLU A 14 -25.70 -69.33 -10.85
N PHE A 15 -24.63 -68.57 -10.68
CA PHE A 15 -24.50 -67.55 -9.66
C PHE A 15 -24.18 -66.23 -10.32
N THR A 16 -24.72 -65.11 -9.81
CA THR A 16 -24.40 -63.75 -10.25
C THR A 16 -23.81 -63.01 -9.05
N ALA A 17 -22.66 -62.38 -9.26
CA ALA A 17 -22.02 -61.55 -8.25
C ALA A 17 -21.51 -60.23 -8.88
N VAL A 18 -21.59 -59.18 -8.08
CA VAL A 18 -21.03 -57.88 -8.38
C VAL A 18 -20.15 -57.48 -7.21
N ALA A 19 -18.89 -57.14 -7.51
CA ALA A 19 -17.92 -56.77 -6.49
C ALA A 19 -17.06 -55.58 -6.99
N CYS A 20 -16.34 -54.98 -6.04
CA CYS A 20 -15.36 -53.95 -6.34
C CYS A 20 -13.97 -54.54 -6.29
N ASP A 21 -13.18 -54.28 -7.33
CA ASP A 21 -11.78 -54.62 -7.54
C ASP A 21 -11.48 -56.13 -7.58
N GLU A 22 -12.01 -56.88 -6.65
CA GLU A 22 -11.80 -58.34 -6.57
C GLU A 22 -13.00 -59.07 -5.93
N TYR A 23 -13.09 -60.36 -6.27
CA TYR A 23 -14.06 -61.29 -5.69
C TYR A 23 -13.43 -62.62 -5.46
N VAL A 24 -13.64 -63.20 -4.29
CA VAL A 24 -13.10 -64.52 -3.96
C VAL A 24 -14.22 -65.55 -4.10
N TRP A 25 -14.01 -66.57 -4.96
CA TRP A 25 -14.94 -67.68 -5.16
C TRP A 25 -14.16 -69.00 -5.20
N HIS A 26 -14.60 -69.96 -4.42
CA HIS A 26 -13.93 -71.23 -4.20
C HIS A 26 -12.41 -71.13 -3.90
N GLY A 27 -11.99 -70.08 -3.16
CA GLY A 27 -10.60 -69.82 -2.80
C GLY A 27 -9.76 -69.21 -3.91
N VAL A 28 -10.34 -68.88 -5.05
CA VAL A 28 -9.67 -68.18 -6.16
C VAL A 28 -10.12 -66.71 -6.16
N THR A 29 -9.15 -65.79 -6.26
CA THR A 29 -9.42 -64.35 -6.38
C THR A 29 -9.53 -63.96 -7.85
N TYR A 30 -10.66 -63.36 -8.21
CA TYR A 30 -10.96 -62.83 -9.54
C TYR A 30 -10.93 -61.33 -9.53
N THR A 31 -10.21 -60.71 -10.46
CA THR A 31 -10.03 -59.26 -10.59
C THR A 31 -10.61 -58.68 -11.88
N ALA A 32 -11.29 -59.50 -12.68
CA ALA A 32 -11.93 -59.13 -13.92
C ALA A 32 -13.36 -59.69 -13.99
N SER A 33 -14.22 -58.98 -14.68
CA SER A 33 -15.56 -59.46 -15.01
C SER A 33 -15.47 -60.64 -15.99
N GLY A 34 -16.39 -61.58 -15.88
CA GLY A 34 -16.46 -62.71 -16.76
C GLY A 34 -17.30 -63.85 -16.20
N ASP A 35 -17.40 -64.93 -16.98
CA ASP A 35 -18.06 -66.18 -16.59
C ASP A 35 -16.96 -67.18 -16.18
N TYR A 36 -17.07 -67.62 -14.94
CA TYR A 36 -16.11 -68.56 -14.36
C TYR A 36 -16.80 -69.86 -14.01
N THR A 37 -16.18 -70.98 -14.24
CA THR A 37 -16.71 -72.30 -13.99
C THR A 37 -15.90 -73.05 -12.91
N TYR A 38 -16.61 -73.69 -12.01
CA TYR A 38 -16.02 -74.59 -11.02
C TYR A 38 -16.67 -75.98 -11.13
N ASN A 39 -15.82 -76.94 -11.40
CA ASN A 39 -16.28 -78.32 -11.58
C ASN A 39 -16.06 -79.07 -10.28
N THR A 40 -17.10 -79.75 -9.81
CA THR A 40 -17.13 -80.56 -8.62
C THR A 40 -18.03 -81.79 -8.87
N THR A 41 -18.31 -82.52 -7.82
CA THR A 41 -19.20 -83.68 -7.91
C THR A 41 -20.31 -83.59 -6.88
N THR A 42 -21.49 -84.12 -7.28
CA THR A 42 -22.62 -84.28 -6.36
C THR A 42 -22.30 -85.36 -5.32
N ALA A 43 -23.08 -85.44 -4.23
CA ALA A 43 -22.97 -86.49 -3.23
C ALA A 43 -23.11 -87.92 -3.79
N ALA A 44 -23.73 -88.11 -4.94
CA ALA A 44 -23.86 -89.31 -5.67
C ALA A 44 -22.70 -89.59 -6.67
N GLY A 45 -21.69 -88.69 -6.73
CA GLY A 45 -20.53 -88.82 -7.61
C GLY A 45 -20.73 -88.35 -9.06
N CYS A 46 -21.86 -87.75 -9.42
CA CYS A 46 -22.08 -87.22 -10.73
C CYS A 46 -21.44 -85.80 -10.87
N GLU A 47 -21.19 -85.37 -12.08
CA GLU A 47 -20.65 -84.08 -12.37
C GLU A 47 -21.57 -82.95 -11.86
N ARG A 48 -21.02 -81.94 -11.21
CA ARG A 48 -21.67 -80.70 -10.83
C ARG A 48 -20.84 -79.53 -11.35
N ILE A 49 -21.43 -78.70 -12.20
CA ILE A 49 -20.86 -77.50 -12.76
C ILE A 49 -21.49 -76.28 -12.12
N GLU A 50 -20.68 -75.48 -11.48
CA GLU A 50 -21.10 -74.19 -10.96
C GLU A 50 -20.54 -73.13 -11.94
N VAL A 51 -21.38 -72.12 -12.32
CA VAL A 51 -21.03 -71.04 -13.20
C VAL A 51 -21.29 -69.73 -12.48
N LEU A 52 -20.22 -68.93 -12.35
CA LEU A 52 -20.29 -67.61 -11.77
C LEU A 52 -20.28 -66.54 -12.88
N HIS A 53 -21.33 -65.76 -13.02
CA HIS A 53 -21.40 -64.54 -13.80
C HIS A 53 -20.93 -63.36 -12.94
N LEU A 54 -19.68 -62.97 -13.08
CA LEU A 54 -19.06 -62.00 -12.21
C LEU A 54 -18.92 -60.62 -12.92
N THR A 55 -19.37 -59.57 -12.26
CA THR A 55 -19.08 -58.20 -12.61
C THR A 55 -18.15 -57.55 -11.61
N ILE A 56 -16.97 -57.16 -12.06
CA ILE A 56 -16.00 -56.38 -11.25
C ILE A 56 -16.03 -54.94 -11.71
N ASN A 57 -16.42 -54.05 -10.82
CA ASN A 57 -16.28 -52.59 -10.97
C ASN A 57 -14.97 -52.16 -10.32
N LYS A 58 -14.43 -51.01 -10.76
CA LYS A 58 -13.17 -50.51 -10.23
C LYS A 58 -13.37 -49.34 -9.30
N SER A 59 -12.57 -49.32 -8.24
CA SER A 59 -12.36 -48.13 -7.44
C SER A 59 -11.62 -47.09 -8.27
N GLU A 60 -11.88 -45.81 -7.99
CA GLU A 60 -11.34 -44.65 -8.74
C GLU A 60 -10.48 -43.79 -7.80
N ARG A 61 -9.43 -43.21 -8.36
CA ARG A 61 -8.62 -42.18 -7.70
C ARG A 61 -8.40 -41.05 -8.69
N GLU A 62 -8.78 -39.84 -8.26
CA GLU A 62 -8.58 -38.60 -9.04
C GLU A 62 -7.73 -37.63 -8.23
N GLU A 63 -6.84 -36.89 -8.92
CA GLU A 63 -5.96 -35.90 -8.30
C GLU A 63 -6.20 -34.55 -8.94
N PHE A 64 -6.33 -33.52 -8.09
CA PHE A 64 -6.60 -32.14 -8.46
C PHE A 64 -5.51 -31.24 -7.88
N THR A 65 -5.16 -30.18 -8.62
CA THR A 65 -4.25 -29.15 -8.12
C THR A 65 -4.98 -27.81 -8.11
N ALA A 66 -4.92 -27.09 -7.01
CA ALA A 66 -5.47 -25.74 -6.91
C ALA A 66 -4.50 -24.78 -6.21
N VAL A 67 -4.55 -23.51 -6.63
CA VAL A 67 -3.83 -22.39 -6.00
C VAL A 67 -4.85 -21.31 -5.69
N ALA A 68 -4.87 -20.83 -4.47
CA ALA A 68 -5.78 -19.78 -4.04
C ALA A 68 -5.12 -18.80 -3.08
N CYS A 69 -5.78 -17.69 -2.84
CA CYS A 69 -5.37 -16.70 -1.85
C CYS A 69 -6.24 -16.85 -0.61
N ASP A 70 -5.58 -16.93 0.55
CA ASP A 70 -6.14 -16.98 1.90
C ASP A 70 -6.98 -18.21 2.20
N GLU A 71 -7.93 -18.55 1.32
CA GLU A 71 -8.82 -19.69 1.50
C GLU A 71 -9.24 -20.33 0.16
N TYR A 72 -9.65 -21.57 0.24
CA TYR A 72 -10.22 -22.34 -0.88
C TYR A 72 -11.36 -23.22 -0.37
N VAL A 73 -12.47 -23.22 -1.09
CA VAL A 73 -13.63 -24.08 -0.75
C VAL A 73 -13.65 -25.28 -1.66
N TRP A 74 -13.61 -26.48 -1.08
CA TRP A 74 -13.70 -27.75 -1.80
C TRP A 74 -14.66 -28.69 -1.07
N HIS A 75 -15.60 -29.27 -1.79
CA HIS A 75 -16.68 -30.10 -1.23
C HIS A 75 -17.38 -29.48 -0.02
N GLY A 76 -17.57 -28.13 -0.02
CA GLY A 76 -18.22 -27.40 1.07
C GLY A 76 -17.37 -27.20 2.32
N VAL A 77 -16.10 -27.61 2.30
CA VAL A 77 -15.12 -27.34 3.37
C VAL A 77 -14.19 -26.21 2.95
N THR A 78 -13.96 -25.25 3.86
CA THR A 78 -13.02 -24.14 3.65
C THR A 78 -11.65 -24.54 4.18
N TYR A 79 -10.64 -24.46 3.33
CA TYR A 79 -9.23 -24.71 3.63
C TYR A 79 -8.45 -23.41 3.63
N THR A 80 -7.68 -23.15 4.67
CA THR A 80 -6.87 -21.93 4.85
C THR A 80 -5.37 -22.18 4.89
N ALA A 81 -4.96 -23.43 4.66
CA ALA A 81 -3.57 -23.84 4.61
C ALA A 81 -3.28 -24.71 3.38
N SER A 82 -2.05 -24.63 2.89
CA SER A 82 -1.57 -25.54 1.85
C SER A 82 -1.46 -26.96 2.38
N GLY A 83 -1.71 -27.94 1.52
CA GLY A 83 -1.61 -29.35 1.88
C GLY A 83 -2.34 -30.25 0.90
N ASP A 84 -2.26 -31.55 1.17
CA ASP A 84 -2.98 -32.58 0.45
C ASP A 84 -4.24 -32.97 1.26
N TYR A 85 -5.38 -32.83 0.60
CA TYR A 85 -6.69 -33.11 1.20
C TYR A 85 -7.38 -34.21 0.43
N THR A 86 -8.04 -35.13 1.15
CA THR A 86 -8.74 -36.24 0.53
C THR A 86 -10.25 -36.15 0.79
N TYR A 87 -11.02 -36.47 -0.23
CA TYR A 87 -12.45 -36.64 -0.13
C TYR A 87 -12.85 -38.00 -0.62
N ASN A 88 -13.46 -38.81 0.26
CA ASN A 88 -13.90 -40.16 -0.03
C ASN A 88 -15.38 -40.17 -0.39
N THR A 89 -15.70 -40.75 -1.52
CA THR A 89 -17.04 -40.93 -2.02
C THR A 89 -17.17 -42.31 -2.69
N THR A 90 -18.20 -42.55 -3.45
CA THR A 90 -18.42 -43.78 -4.16
C THR A 90 -18.71 -43.52 -5.65
N THR A 91 -18.26 -44.44 -6.51
CA THR A 91 -18.64 -44.46 -7.92
C THR A 91 -20.14 -44.75 -8.08
N ALA A 92 -20.69 -44.59 -9.28
CA ALA A 92 -22.08 -44.94 -9.60
C ALA A 92 -22.35 -46.45 -9.37
N ALA A 93 -21.33 -47.29 -9.43
CA ALA A 93 -21.41 -48.72 -9.14
C ALA A 93 -21.23 -49.07 -7.66
N GLY A 94 -21.06 -48.08 -6.77
CA GLY A 94 -20.87 -48.24 -5.34
C GLY A 94 -19.48 -48.59 -4.86
N CYS A 95 -18.46 -48.56 -5.76
CA CYS A 95 -17.07 -48.76 -5.39
C CYS A 95 -16.42 -47.49 -4.81
N GLU A 96 -15.32 -47.65 -4.11
CA GLU A 96 -14.60 -46.51 -3.53
C GLU A 96 -14.14 -45.53 -4.61
N ARG A 97 -14.33 -44.22 -4.34
CA ARG A 97 -13.74 -43.13 -5.13
C ARG A 97 -13.05 -42.18 -4.19
N ILE A 98 -11.73 -42.03 -4.37
CA ILE A 98 -10.89 -41.14 -3.61
C ILE A 98 -10.52 -39.95 -4.51
N GLU A 99 -10.87 -38.75 -4.07
CA GLU A 99 -10.41 -37.51 -4.67
C GLU A 99 -9.33 -36.89 -3.80
N VAL A 100 -8.19 -36.49 -4.39
CA VAL A 100 -7.05 -35.88 -3.70
C VAL A 100 -6.85 -34.49 -4.25
N LEU A 101 -6.91 -33.49 -3.38
CA LEU A 101 -6.61 -32.12 -3.71
C LEU A 101 -5.21 -31.72 -3.19
N HIS A 102 -4.31 -31.37 -4.10
CA HIS A 102 -3.02 -30.73 -3.82
C HIS A 102 -3.24 -29.22 -3.81
N LEU A 103 -3.40 -28.64 -2.64
CA LEU A 103 -3.76 -27.23 -2.47
C LEU A 103 -2.56 -26.38 -2.08
N THR A 104 -2.36 -25.25 -2.79
CA THR A 104 -1.45 -24.19 -2.40
C THR A 104 -2.24 -22.95 -2.01
N ILE A 105 -2.11 -22.52 -0.75
CA ILE A 105 -2.67 -21.25 -0.25
C ILE A 105 -1.54 -20.25 -0.10
N ASN A 106 -1.62 -19.17 -0.86
CA ASN A 106 -0.81 -17.97 -0.70
C ASN A 106 -1.54 -16.99 0.20
N LYS A 107 -0.81 -16.06 0.83
CA LYS A 107 -1.40 -15.09 1.73
C LYS A 107 -1.43 -13.70 1.12
N SER A 108 -2.52 -12.99 1.38
CA SER A 108 -2.59 -11.56 1.23
C SER A 108 -1.67 -10.87 2.23
N GLU A 109 -1.13 -9.71 1.87
CA GLU A 109 -0.18 -8.95 2.68
C GLU A 109 -0.75 -7.58 3.03
N ARG A 110 -0.44 -7.10 4.22
CA ARG A 110 -0.73 -5.74 4.66
C ARG A 110 0.50 -5.17 5.33
N GLU A 111 0.97 -4.03 4.84
CA GLU A 111 2.10 -3.29 5.41
C GLU A 111 1.66 -1.87 5.79
N GLU A 112 2.17 -1.37 6.91
CA GLU A 112 1.86 -0.02 7.40
C GLU A 112 3.16 0.77 7.55
N PHE A 113 3.15 2.01 7.05
CA PHE A 113 4.28 2.95 7.05
C PHE A 113 3.86 4.24 7.73
N THR A 114 4.81 4.88 8.40
CA THR A 114 4.62 6.23 8.94
C THR A 114 5.63 7.15 8.28
N ALA A 115 5.19 8.31 7.80
CA ALA A 115 6.06 9.35 7.27
C ALA A 115 5.66 10.73 7.79
N VAL A 116 6.68 11.59 7.94
CA VAL A 116 6.51 13.02 8.26
C VAL A 116 7.28 13.80 7.19
N ALA A 117 6.64 14.78 6.59
CA ALA A 117 7.26 15.61 5.57
C ALA A 117 6.80 17.07 5.69
N CYS A 118 7.52 17.96 5.01
CA CYS A 118 7.16 19.37 4.91
C CYS A 118 6.49 19.62 3.57
N ASP A 119 5.33 20.26 3.61
CA ASP A 119 4.51 20.74 2.49
C ASP A 119 3.98 19.66 1.57
N GLU A 120 4.80 18.71 1.15
CA GLU A 120 4.42 17.62 0.28
C GLU A 120 5.23 16.33 0.53
N TYR A 121 4.66 15.20 0.13
CA TYR A 121 5.29 13.89 0.17
C TYR A 121 4.92 13.09 -1.08
N VAL A 122 5.90 12.48 -1.73
CA VAL A 122 5.68 11.63 -2.89
C VAL A 122 5.73 10.17 -2.47
N TRP A 123 4.62 9.44 -2.70
CA TRP A 123 4.52 8.02 -2.42
C TRP A 123 3.80 7.29 -3.56
N ASN A 124 4.39 6.18 -4.01
CA ASN A 124 3.90 5.40 -5.15
C ASN A 124 3.56 6.25 -6.39
N GLY A 125 4.39 7.28 -6.66
CA GLY A 125 4.25 8.17 -7.83
C GLY A 125 3.15 9.23 -7.72
N LYS A 126 2.50 9.36 -6.55
CA LYS A 126 1.50 10.37 -6.26
C LYS A 126 2.02 11.35 -5.20
N THR A 127 1.78 12.64 -5.41
CA THR A 127 2.11 13.70 -4.46
C THR A 127 0.93 13.93 -3.51
N TYR A 128 1.22 14.00 -2.22
CA TYR A 128 0.29 14.27 -1.13
C TYR A 128 0.70 15.57 -0.43
N THR A 129 -0.26 16.47 -0.21
CA THR A 129 -0.03 17.78 0.41
C THR A 129 -0.78 17.96 1.72
N GLU A 130 -1.48 16.92 2.17
CA GLU A 130 -2.25 16.92 3.41
C GLU A 130 -1.90 15.68 4.24
N SER A 131 -2.01 15.82 5.57
CA SER A 131 -1.89 14.69 6.49
C SER A 131 -3.09 13.76 6.35
N GLY A 132 -2.87 12.46 6.53
CA GLY A 132 -3.92 11.47 6.47
C GLY A 132 -3.41 10.05 6.29
N ASP A 133 -4.34 9.13 6.24
CA ASP A 133 -4.09 7.72 5.94
C ASP A 133 -4.37 7.46 4.46
N TYR A 134 -3.37 6.96 3.77
CA TYR A 134 -3.45 6.67 2.34
C TYR A 134 -3.19 5.20 2.09
N THR A 135 -3.96 4.60 1.20
CA THR A 135 -3.83 3.19 0.83
C THR A 135 -3.37 3.04 -0.61
N TYR A 136 -2.48 2.07 -0.82
CA TYR A 136 -2.05 1.64 -2.14
C TYR A 136 -2.24 0.14 -2.28
N ASN A 137 -3.09 -0.27 -3.22
CA ASN A 137 -3.41 -1.66 -3.48
C ASN A 137 -2.61 -2.18 -4.66
N THR A 138 -1.96 -3.31 -4.47
CA THR A 138 -1.18 -4.03 -5.48
C THR A 138 -1.36 -5.53 -5.28
N THR A 139 -0.52 -6.33 -5.89
CA THR A 139 -0.54 -7.79 -5.73
C THR A 139 0.82 -8.32 -5.34
N THR A 140 0.84 -9.39 -4.55
CA THR A 140 2.04 -10.15 -4.25
C THR A 140 2.57 -10.86 -5.50
N ALA A 141 3.78 -11.40 -5.45
CA ALA A 141 4.33 -12.22 -6.54
C ALA A 141 3.47 -13.46 -6.87
N ALA A 142 2.69 -13.93 -5.90
CA ALA A 142 1.75 -15.04 -6.07
C ALA A 142 0.37 -14.60 -6.59
N GLY A 143 0.16 -13.29 -6.83
CA GLY A 143 -1.09 -12.72 -7.34
C GLY A 143 -2.15 -12.45 -6.28
N CYS A 144 -1.84 -12.59 -4.98
CA CYS A 144 -2.75 -12.26 -3.89
C CYS A 144 -2.75 -10.75 -3.60
N GLU A 145 -3.76 -10.27 -2.89
CA GLU A 145 -3.86 -8.86 -2.53
C GLU A 145 -2.69 -8.43 -1.65
N ARG A 146 -2.13 -7.25 -1.94
CA ARG A 146 -1.17 -6.54 -1.09
C ARG A 146 -1.65 -5.12 -0.88
N VAL A 147 -1.92 -4.79 0.37
CA VAL A 147 -2.36 -3.45 0.79
C VAL A 147 -1.23 -2.77 1.55
N GLU A 148 -0.79 -1.63 1.05
CA GLU A 148 0.13 -0.73 1.74
C GLU A 148 -0.65 0.45 2.31
N VAL A 149 -0.44 0.78 3.58
CA VAL A 149 -1.08 1.92 4.26
C VAL A 149 -0.01 2.89 4.72
N LEU A 150 -0.12 4.13 4.27
CA LEU A 150 0.74 5.22 4.68
C LEU A 150 0.00 6.13 5.67
N HIS A 151 0.50 6.23 6.91
CA HIS A 151 0.10 7.24 7.91
C HIS A 151 1.00 8.46 7.72
N LEU A 152 0.52 9.46 7.01
CA LEU A 152 1.28 10.64 6.62
C LEU A 152 0.96 11.84 7.50
N THR A 153 2.01 12.50 8.00
CA THR A 153 1.93 13.82 8.63
C THR A 153 2.63 14.83 7.73
N ILE A 154 1.88 15.82 7.23
CA ILE A 154 2.42 16.97 6.51
C ILE A 154 2.42 18.17 7.44
N ASN A 155 3.61 18.66 7.76
CA ASN A 155 3.83 19.94 8.40
C ASN A 155 3.92 21.01 7.31
N LYS A 156 3.57 22.26 7.65
CA LYS A 156 3.68 23.38 6.71
C LYS A 156 4.86 24.27 7.06
N SER A 157 5.56 24.69 6.01
CA SER A 157 6.54 25.77 6.10
C SER A 157 5.83 27.09 6.48
N GLU A 158 6.50 27.90 7.28
CA GLU A 158 6.01 29.19 7.75
C GLU A 158 6.55 30.32 6.84
N HIS A 159 5.70 31.26 6.49
CA HIS A 159 6.08 32.44 5.71
C HIS A 159 5.65 33.70 6.45
N GLU A 160 6.59 34.59 6.71
CA GLU A 160 6.31 35.89 7.32
C GLU A 160 6.94 37.01 6.48
N GLU A 161 6.18 38.09 6.24
CA GLU A 161 6.65 39.25 5.48
C GLU A 161 6.74 40.46 6.38
N TYR A 162 7.84 41.20 6.26
CA TYR A 162 8.13 42.42 7.02
C TYR A 162 8.40 43.55 6.03
N THR A 163 7.97 44.76 6.40
CA THR A 163 8.30 45.98 5.67
C THR A 163 9.03 46.93 6.63
N ALA A 164 10.19 47.43 6.21
CA ALA A 164 10.92 48.43 6.99
C ALA A 164 11.43 49.57 6.10
N VAL A 165 11.49 50.77 6.71
CA VAL A 165 12.11 51.93 6.11
C VAL A 165 13.15 52.42 7.10
N ALA A 166 14.38 52.63 6.65
CA ALA A 166 15.48 53.09 7.49
C ALA A 166 16.32 54.16 6.78
N CYS A 167 17.08 54.88 7.58
CA CYS A 167 18.09 55.83 7.11
C CYS A 167 19.42 55.09 7.09
N ASP A 168 20.15 55.18 6.00
CA ASP A 168 21.53 54.70 5.83
C ASP A 168 21.69 53.14 5.93
N GLU A 169 21.28 52.59 7.06
CA GLU A 169 21.43 51.13 7.31
C GLU A 169 20.24 50.59 8.13
N TYR A 170 20.02 49.29 8.01
CA TYR A 170 19.08 48.52 8.78
C TYR A 170 19.67 47.17 9.22
N VAL A 171 19.52 46.86 10.49
CA VAL A 171 19.99 45.56 11.03
C VAL A 171 18.82 44.62 11.16
N TRP A 172 18.89 43.47 10.50
CA TRP A 172 17.85 42.44 10.54
C TRP A 172 18.50 41.05 10.59
N ASN A 173 18.02 40.21 11.50
CA ASN A 173 18.56 38.86 11.74
C ASN A 173 20.09 38.83 11.87
N GLY A 174 20.69 39.90 12.48
CA GLY A 174 22.13 40.00 12.72
C GLY A 174 22.98 40.42 11.50
N MET A 175 22.33 40.74 10.37
CA MET A 175 22.97 41.28 9.17
C MET A 175 22.62 42.76 9.01
N THR A 176 23.60 43.56 8.56
CA THR A 176 23.40 44.99 8.25
C THR A 176 23.21 45.17 6.74
N TYR A 177 22.13 45.84 6.40
CA TYR A 177 21.73 46.18 5.03
C TYR A 177 21.82 47.66 4.80
N THR A 178 22.44 48.09 3.69
CA THR A 178 22.66 49.49 3.32
C THR A 178 21.95 49.87 2.01
N GLU A 179 21.27 48.90 1.38
CA GLU A 179 20.56 49.12 0.12
C GLU A 179 19.10 48.68 0.28
N SER A 180 18.20 49.37 -0.47
CA SER A 180 16.82 48.93 -0.59
C SER A 180 16.72 47.65 -1.36
N GLY A 181 15.82 46.72 -0.93
CA GLY A 181 15.67 45.44 -1.60
C GLY A 181 14.74 44.50 -0.85
N GLU A 182 14.60 43.32 -1.42
CA GLU A 182 13.95 42.18 -0.78
C GLU A 182 15.03 41.24 -0.25
N TYR A 183 14.94 40.93 1.03
CA TYR A 183 15.90 40.07 1.71
C TYR A 183 15.19 38.90 2.32
N ILE A 184 15.72 37.69 2.11
CA ILE A 184 15.14 36.43 2.57
C ILE A 184 16.04 35.85 3.66
N TYR A 185 15.43 35.48 4.79
CA TYR A 185 16.09 34.75 5.86
C TYR A 185 15.34 33.46 6.15
N THR A 186 16.05 32.34 6.00
CA THR A 186 15.47 31.01 6.22
C THR A 186 16.04 30.39 7.49
N THR A 187 15.17 29.86 8.33
CA THR A 187 15.50 29.12 9.54
C THR A 187 14.59 27.89 9.63
N THR A 188 14.73 27.09 10.67
CA THR A 188 13.88 25.91 10.88
C THR A 188 12.85 26.22 11.97
N ALA A 189 11.57 26.03 11.65
CA ALA A 189 10.46 26.17 12.58
C ALA A 189 10.43 25.02 13.61
N VAL A 190 9.63 25.14 14.65
CA VAL A 190 9.48 24.15 15.73
C VAL A 190 8.97 22.80 15.20
N ASN A 191 8.19 22.80 14.14
CA ASN A 191 7.67 21.61 13.47
C ASN A 191 8.69 20.91 12.54
N GLY A 192 9.92 21.45 12.44
CA GLY A 192 11.02 20.92 11.65
C GLY A 192 11.02 21.35 10.18
N CYS A 193 10.04 22.15 9.73
CA CYS A 193 9.99 22.67 8.37
C CYS A 193 10.64 24.06 8.27
N ASP A 194 10.76 24.58 7.08
CA ASP A 194 11.33 25.91 6.85
C ASP A 194 10.44 27.00 7.42
N ARG A 195 11.07 27.98 8.04
CA ARG A 195 10.51 29.28 8.35
C ARG A 195 11.22 30.31 7.49
N ILE A 196 10.48 30.88 6.57
CA ILE A 196 10.96 31.86 5.60
C ILE A 196 10.45 33.24 6.02
N GLU A 197 11.38 34.14 6.33
CA GLU A 197 11.10 35.54 6.62
C GLU A 197 11.56 36.39 5.43
N ILE A 198 10.68 37.23 4.93
CA ILE A 198 10.93 38.12 3.79
C ILE A 198 10.87 39.56 4.27
N LEU A 199 11.97 40.30 4.11
CA LEU A 199 12.05 41.70 4.44
C LEU A 199 12.03 42.56 3.16
N HIS A 200 10.99 43.38 3.02
CA HIS A 200 10.92 44.46 2.02
C HIS A 200 11.51 45.73 2.63
N LEU A 201 12.76 46.03 2.36
CA LEU A 201 13.51 47.13 2.94
C LEU A 201 13.61 48.30 1.97
N THR A 202 13.31 49.49 2.50
CA THR A 202 13.60 50.76 1.83
C THR A 202 14.66 51.51 2.63
N ILE A 203 15.83 51.72 2.06
CA ILE A 203 16.86 52.60 2.60
C ILE A 203 16.69 53.97 1.91
N LEU A 204 16.47 54.98 2.71
CA LEU A 204 16.41 56.34 2.24
C LEU A 204 17.84 56.87 2.06
N PRO A 205 18.12 57.64 0.99
CA PRO A 205 19.44 58.19 0.71
C PRO A 205 19.86 59.11 1.86
N ALA A 206 21.19 59.17 2.08
CA ALA A 206 21.78 60.12 3.00
C ALA A 206 21.41 61.56 2.63
N ALA A 207 21.31 62.42 3.62
CA ALA A 207 21.02 63.83 3.41
C ALA A 207 22.06 64.51 2.50
N THR A 208 21.57 65.32 1.60
CA THR A 208 22.43 66.22 0.83
C THR A 208 22.63 67.53 1.57
N THR A 209 23.84 68.05 1.57
CA THR A 209 24.11 69.37 2.17
C THR A 209 24.10 70.44 1.09
N GLU A 210 23.27 71.45 1.30
CA GLU A 210 23.19 72.62 0.46
C GLU A 210 23.77 73.82 1.20
N TYR A 211 24.67 74.56 0.54
CA TYR A 211 25.31 75.73 1.10
C TYR A 211 24.74 76.96 0.44
N GLU A 212 24.33 77.93 1.27
CA GLU A 212 23.83 79.26 0.82
C GLU A 212 24.60 80.36 1.56
N GLU A 213 25.16 81.31 0.81
CA GLU A 213 25.73 82.50 1.40
C GLU A 213 24.80 83.71 1.13
N LEU A 214 24.36 84.35 2.20
CA LEU A 214 23.45 85.49 2.16
C LEU A 214 24.07 86.68 2.87
N ALA A 215 24.09 87.83 2.17
CA ALA A 215 24.55 89.07 2.73
C ALA A 215 23.36 89.99 2.90
N LEU A 216 23.02 90.43 4.10
CA LEU A 216 21.88 91.31 4.47
C LEU A 216 22.32 92.61 5.09
N CYS A 217 21.54 93.67 4.84
CA CYS A 217 21.72 94.91 5.57
C CYS A 217 20.98 94.85 6.92
N PRO A 218 21.41 95.65 7.97
CA PRO A 218 20.77 95.64 9.28
C PRO A 218 19.22 96.00 9.27
N SER A 219 18.72 96.66 8.20
CA SER A 219 17.30 96.96 8.03
C SER A 219 16.49 95.75 7.49
N GLU A 220 17.15 94.68 7.09
CA GLU A 220 16.53 93.42 6.57
C GLU A 220 16.42 92.36 7.65
N LEU A 221 16.88 92.67 8.85
CA LEU A 221 16.77 91.81 10.01
C LEU A 221 15.54 92.13 10.86
N PRO A 222 14.90 91.13 11.49
CA PRO A 222 15.20 89.74 11.46
C PRO A 222 14.83 89.12 10.12
N TYR A 223 15.69 88.16 9.62
CA TYR A 223 15.43 87.40 8.42
C TYR A 223 14.93 85.98 8.78
N ASP A 224 13.79 85.65 8.17
CA ASP A 224 13.26 84.30 8.35
C ASP A 224 13.90 83.30 7.33
N TRP A 225 14.57 82.30 7.83
CA TRP A 225 15.25 81.26 7.03
C TRP A 225 14.85 79.90 7.55
N TYR A 226 14.14 79.16 6.74
CA TYR A 226 13.57 77.82 7.13
C TYR A 226 12.89 77.83 8.50
N GLY A 227 12.10 78.89 8.83
CA GLY A 227 11.41 78.99 10.08
C GLY A 227 12.28 79.45 11.29
N GLN A 228 13.54 79.79 11.05
CA GLN A 228 14.47 80.37 12.06
C GLN A 228 14.54 81.90 11.84
N SER A 229 14.35 82.64 12.88
CA SER A 229 14.44 84.11 12.82
C SER A 229 15.89 84.55 13.11
N LEU A 230 16.59 84.94 12.05
CA LEU A 230 18.03 85.23 12.13
C LEU A 230 18.19 86.73 12.41
N THR A 231 18.92 87.12 13.45
CA THR A 231 19.12 88.50 13.94
C THR A 231 20.59 88.95 13.92
N GLU A 232 21.53 88.04 13.72
CA GLU A 232 22.99 88.26 13.77
C GLU A 232 23.68 87.51 12.67
N ALA A 233 24.88 87.88 12.31
CA ALA A 233 25.70 87.13 11.34
C ALA A 233 26.25 85.86 12.02
N GLY A 234 26.18 84.75 11.30
CA GLY A 234 26.61 83.46 11.77
C GLY A 234 26.39 82.36 10.74
N THR A 235 26.75 81.16 11.09
CA THR A 235 26.41 79.94 10.32
C THR A 235 25.20 79.31 10.96
N TYR A 236 24.17 79.01 10.15
CA TYR A 236 22.92 78.43 10.59
C TYR A 236 22.68 77.13 9.84
N THR A 237 22.01 76.19 10.47
CA THR A 237 21.65 74.89 9.87
C THR A 237 20.16 74.70 9.98
N ALA A 238 19.55 74.26 8.90
CA ALA A 238 18.15 73.78 8.85
C ALA A 238 18.10 72.40 8.15
N THR A 239 17.22 71.57 8.61
CA THR A 239 17.12 70.16 8.07
C THR A 239 15.69 69.92 7.58
N GLU A 240 15.57 69.48 6.36
CA GLU A 240 14.33 68.88 5.83
C GLU A 240 14.40 67.35 6.02
N GLN A 241 13.25 66.72 6.24
CA GLN A 241 13.18 65.29 6.50
C GLN A 241 12.23 64.60 5.55
N TYR A 242 12.52 63.34 5.24
CA TYR A 242 11.55 62.43 4.64
C TYR A 242 10.41 62.15 5.63
N ALA A 243 9.26 61.71 5.14
CA ALA A 243 8.13 61.34 5.98
C ALA A 243 8.46 60.26 7.04
N ALA A 244 9.50 59.48 6.81
CA ALA A 244 10.03 58.48 7.75
C ALA A 244 10.96 59.04 8.83
N GLY A 245 11.22 60.40 8.83
CA GLY A 245 12.07 61.06 9.82
C GLY A 245 13.57 61.10 9.50
N CYS A 246 14.00 60.60 8.35
CA CYS A 246 15.40 60.73 7.89
C CYS A 246 15.63 62.13 7.35
N ASP A 247 16.82 62.65 7.56
CA ASP A 247 17.22 63.89 6.96
C ASP A 247 17.31 63.75 5.43
N SER A 248 16.72 64.64 4.69
CA SER A 248 16.76 64.68 3.21
C SER A 248 17.65 65.74 2.66
N VAL A 249 17.62 66.92 3.25
CA VAL A 249 18.49 68.04 2.89
C VAL A 249 18.93 68.77 4.17
N VAL A 250 20.20 69.07 4.23
CA VAL A 250 20.75 69.93 5.28
C VAL A 250 21.19 71.24 4.60
N HIS A 251 20.61 72.34 5.03
CA HIS A 251 20.93 73.66 4.55
C HIS A 251 21.89 74.32 5.55
N GLU A 252 23.00 74.90 5.04
CA GLU A 252 24.01 75.54 5.85
C GLU A 252 24.28 76.98 5.34
#